data_6b5d3cb40f10e3c4b736a2376248d308
#
_entry.id   6b5d3cb40f10e3c4b736a2376248d308
#
_cell.length_a   1.000
_cell.length_b   1.000
_cell.length_c   1.000
_cell.angle_alpha   90.00
_cell.angle_beta   90.00
_cell.angle_gamma   90.00
#
_symmetry.space_group_name_H-M   'P 1'
#
loop_
_entity.id
_entity.type
_entity.pdbx_description
1 polymer ?
#
loop_
_entity_poly.entity_id
_entity_poly.type
_entity_poly.pdbx_seq_one_letter_code
_entity_poly.pdbx_strand_id
1 'polypeptide(L)'
;MLSSSKQWGRIAAVAGVTFLAACGMENRQVVSTPPPPPPATAHASVYQVTFAPGSYEINLAGQRAIEDVSSVVDGNKRALVTIVGRTDATGSADYNMRLSQKRAAAVRDKLLSLGKIDPTHVDTAWTGEERQDVGTYNQVAEARNRVVDIYIH
;
A
#
# COMPACT_ATOMS: atom_id res chain seq x y z
N MET A 1 -102.57 -15.52 29.97
CA MET A 1 -102.83 -14.05 30.23
C MET A 1 -101.54 -13.33 29.92
N LEU A 2 -101.53 -12.58 28.82
CA LEU A 2 -101.05 -11.20 28.68
C LEU A 2 -99.67 -10.95 29.20
N SER A 3 -98.71 -10.31 28.53
CA SER A 3 -98.72 -9.22 27.57
C SER A 3 -97.25 -9.04 27.13
N SER A 4 -97.03 -9.06 25.87
CA SER A 4 -96.50 -7.89 25.06
C SER A 4 -95.49 -6.94 25.74
N SER A 5 -94.31 -6.89 25.22
CA SER A 5 -93.87 -5.61 24.67
C SER A 5 -92.53 -5.76 23.92
N LYS A 6 -92.63 -5.29 22.70
CA LYS A 6 -91.53 -4.99 21.81
C LYS A 6 -90.55 -3.98 22.46
N GLN A 7 -89.33 -4.18 22.31
CA GLN A 7 -88.38 -3.07 22.24
C GLN A 7 -87.39 -3.33 21.17
N TRP A 8 -87.42 -2.47 20.23
CA TRP A 8 -86.35 -2.36 19.19
C TRP A 8 -85.16 -1.68 19.83
N GLY A 9 -84.00 -2.22 19.57
CA GLY A 9 -82.75 -1.61 20.01
C GLY A 9 -81.61 -1.92 19.03
N ARG A 10 -81.55 -1.05 18.06
CA ARG A 10 -80.38 -0.53 17.36
C ARG A 10 -79.14 -1.48 17.28
N ILE A 11 -79.00 -1.98 16.08
CA ILE A 11 -77.74 -2.57 15.57
C ILE A 11 -76.73 -1.42 15.48
N ALA A 12 -75.76 -1.39 16.40
CA ALA A 12 -74.57 -0.55 16.23
C ALA A 12 -73.53 -1.40 15.50
N ALA A 13 -73.39 -1.16 14.22
CA ALA A 13 -72.28 -1.69 13.45
C ALA A 13 -70.98 -1.02 13.93
N VAL A 14 -70.23 -1.74 14.73
CA VAL A 14 -68.85 -1.37 15.03
C VAL A 14 -68.02 -1.82 13.83
N ALA A 15 -67.72 -0.85 12.98
CA ALA A 15 -66.75 -0.99 11.93
C ALA A 15 -65.35 -1.23 12.59
N GLY A 16 -64.90 -2.46 12.61
CA GLY A 16 -63.55 -2.79 12.99
C GLY A 16 -62.58 -2.25 11.95
N VAL A 17 -61.92 -1.17 12.29
CA VAL A 17 -60.79 -0.69 11.52
C VAL A 17 -59.65 -1.61 11.83
N THR A 18 -59.43 -2.59 10.96
CA THR A 18 -58.19 -3.35 10.94
C THR A 18 -57.07 -2.45 10.48
N PHE A 19 -56.28 -1.94 11.42
CA PHE A 19 -55.00 -1.36 11.15
C PHE A 19 -54.08 -2.46 10.62
N LEU A 20 -53.94 -2.60 9.31
CA LEU A 20 -52.81 -3.24 8.70
C LEU A 20 -51.61 -2.34 8.99
N ALA A 21 -50.82 -2.75 9.99
CA ALA A 21 -49.47 -2.25 10.14
C ALA A 21 -48.69 -2.76 8.93
N ALA A 22 -48.63 -1.97 7.87
CA ALA A 22 -47.67 -2.12 6.83
C ALA A 22 -46.30 -1.87 7.47
N CYS A 23 -45.59 -2.93 7.86
CA CYS A 23 -44.16 -2.86 8.05
C CYS A 23 -43.56 -2.43 6.74
N GLY A 24 -43.41 -1.12 6.55
CA GLY A 24 -42.54 -0.57 5.55
C GLY A 24 -41.13 -1.10 5.86
N MET A 25 -40.72 -2.14 5.14
CA MET A 25 -39.31 -2.45 4.97
C MET A 25 -38.71 -1.27 4.24
N GLU A 26 -38.30 -0.28 5.02
CA GLU A 26 -37.46 0.80 4.58
C GLU A 26 -36.15 0.16 4.15
N ASN A 27 -36.08 -0.17 2.84
CA ASN A 27 -34.87 -0.60 2.19
C ASN A 27 -33.88 0.57 2.26
N ARG A 28 -33.24 0.71 3.42
CA ARG A 28 -32.05 1.56 3.56
C ARG A 28 -31.01 0.98 2.64
N GLN A 29 -31.02 1.43 1.40
CA GLN A 29 -29.83 1.32 0.56
C GLN A 29 -28.71 1.99 1.34
N VAL A 30 -27.88 1.17 1.97
CA VAL A 30 -26.60 1.61 2.47
C VAL A 30 -25.84 2.03 1.23
N VAL A 31 -25.91 3.31 0.89
CA VAL A 31 -24.99 3.91 -0.07
C VAL A 31 -23.64 3.76 0.59
N SER A 32 -22.95 2.67 0.28
CA SER A 32 -21.55 2.51 0.63
C SER A 32 -20.81 3.59 -0.16
N THR A 33 -20.61 4.74 0.47
CA THR A 33 -19.62 5.70 -0.03
C THR A 33 -18.32 4.93 -0.15
N PRO A 34 -17.68 4.90 -1.35
CA PRO A 34 -16.38 4.29 -1.47
C PRO A 34 -15.47 4.90 -0.40
N PRO A 35 -14.60 4.12 0.24
CA PRO A 35 -13.67 4.67 1.22
C PRO A 35 -12.94 5.85 0.57
N PRO A 36 -12.70 6.94 1.31
CA PRO A 36 -11.95 8.06 0.78
C PRO A 36 -10.64 7.49 0.21
N PRO A 37 -10.19 7.98 -0.97
CA PRO A 37 -8.91 7.57 -1.50
C PRO A 37 -7.88 7.77 -0.39
N PRO A 38 -6.92 6.83 -0.24
CA PRO A 38 -5.86 7.01 0.73
C PRO A 38 -5.26 8.40 0.51
N PRO A 39 -4.90 9.12 1.59
CA PRO A 39 -4.31 10.45 1.45
C PRO A 39 -3.21 10.32 0.41
N ALA A 40 -3.23 11.23 -0.58
CA ALA A 40 -2.24 11.27 -1.64
C ALA A 40 -0.88 11.26 -0.92
N THR A 41 -0.23 10.10 -0.91
CA THR A 41 1.12 9.95 -0.38
C THR A 41 1.93 10.98 -1.11
N ALA A 42 2.51 11.91 -0.37
CA ALA A 42 3.48 12.86 -0.91
C ALA A 42 4.33 12.05 -1.89
N HIS A 43 4.36 12.48 -3.17
CA HIS A 43 4.98 11.70 -4.23
C HIS A 43 6.42 11.43 -3.82
N ALA A 44 6.66 10.23 -3.27
CA ALA A 44 8.00 9.80 -2.99
C ALA A 44 8.73 9.74 -4.33
N SER A 45 9.73 10.57 -4.50
CA SER A 45 10.59 10.47 -5.68
C SER A 45 11.33 9.14 -5.59
N VAL A 46 11.15 8.29 -6.59
CA VAL A 46 11.77 6.97 -6.62
C VAL A 46 12.94 6.99 -7.60
N TYR A 47 14.11 6.66 -7.09
CA TYR A 47 15.33 6.48 -7.89
C TYR A 47 15.72 5.01 -7.87
N GLN A 48 16.26 4.50 -8.96
CA GLN A 48 16.66 3.10 -9.06
C GLN A 48 18.13 2.96 -9.40
N VAL A 49 18.80 2.06 -8.69
CA VAL A 49 20.18 1.61 -8.97
C VAL A 49 20.14 0.17 -9.42
N THR A 50 20.51 -0.10 -10.67
CA THR A 50 20.53 -1.44 -11.27
C THR A 50 21.87 -2.13 -11.06
N PHE A 51 21.83 -3.48 -10.94
CA PHE A 51 23.01 -4.31 -10.68
C PHE A 51 23.19 -5.43 -11.70
N ALA A 52 24.44 -5.79 -11.91
CA ALA A 52 24.79 -7.00 -12.66
C ALA A 52 24.35 -8.28 -11.90
N PRO A 53 24.18 -9.42 -12.59
CA PRO A 53 23.89 -10.70 -11.94
C PRO A 53 24.90 -11.03 -10.84
N GLY A 54 24.42 -11.40 -9.66
CA GLY A 54 25.26 -11.79 -8.51
C GLY A 54 26.15 -10.68 -7.94
N SER A 55 26.11 -9.46 -8.48
CA SER A 55 26.94 -8.32 -8.05
C SER A 55 26.17 -7.35 -7.16
N TYR A 56 26.92 -6.68 -6.29
CA TYR A 56 26.51 -5.50 -5.51
C TYR A 56 27.38 -4.27 -5.82
N GLU A 57 28.19 -4.33 -6.90
CA GLU A 57 28.99 -3.21 -7.35
C GLU A 57 28.13 -2.15 -8.04
N ILE A 58 28.28 -0.90 -7.61
CA ILE A 58 27.53 0.23 -8.17
C ILE A 58 28.23 0.68 -9.46
N ASN A 59 27.53 0.54 -10.59
CA ASN A 59 27.99 0.99 -11.88
C ASN A 59 27.88 2.52 -12.03
N LEU A 60 28.40 3.09 -13.12
CA LEU A 60 28.38 4.52 -13.37
C LEU A 60 26.97 5.12 -13.39
N ALA A 61 25.99 4.41 -13.93
CA ALA A 61 24.59 4.87 -13.93
C ALA A 61 24.02 4.92 -12.51
N GLY A 62 24.33 3.90 -11.69
CA GLY A 62 23.94 3.88 -10.28
C GLY A 62 24.61 4.98 -9.46
N GLN A 63 25.88 5.31 -9.75
CA GLN A 63 26.57 6.42 -9.11
C GLN A 63 25.85 7.76 -9.39
N ARG A 64 25.49 8.01 -10.63
CA ARG A 64 24.73 9.20 -11.01
C ARG A 64 23.37 9.28 -10.32
N ALA A 65 22.62 8.17 -10.28
CA ALA A 65 21.35 8.15 -9.58
C ALA A 65 21.51 8.49 -8.08
N ILE A 66 22.56 8.02 -7.42
CA ILE A 66 22.85 8.36 -6.02
C ILE A 66 23.27 9.82 -5.86
N GLU A 67 24.01 10.38 -6.80
CA GLU A 67 24.39 11.81 -6.83
C GLU A 67 23.15 12.70 -7.01
N ASP A 68 22.19 12.31 -7.85
CA ASP A 68 20.91 12.99 -8.02
C ASP A 68 20.11 12.99 -6.71
N VAL A 69 19.99 11.82 -6.05
CA VAL A 69 19.39 11.70 -4.70
C VAL A 69 20.10 12.64 -3.72
N SER A 70 21.43 12.61 -3.69
CA SER A 70 22.24 13.45 -2.81
C SER A 70 21.95 14.95 -3.02
N SER A 71 21.77 15.37 -4.26
CA SER A 71 21.44 16.75 -4.60
C SER A 71 20.05 17.17 -4.10
N VAL A 72 19.06 16.26 -4.22
CA VAL A 72 17.70 16.50 -3.73
C VAL A 72 17.68 16.63 -2.21
N VAL A 73 18.34 15.72 -1.49
CA VAL A 73 18.37 15.74 -0.02
C VAL A 73 19.21 16.91 0.53
N ASP A 74 20.23 17.36 -0.19
CA ASP A 74 20.98 18.58 0.18
C ASP A 74 20.08 19.82 0.18
N GLY A 75 19.14 19.90 -0.77
CA GLY A 75 18.14 20.97 -0.82
C GLY A 75 17.03 20.85 0.25
N ASN A 76 16.83 19.69 0.83
CA ASN A 76 15.81 19.42 1.86
C ASN A 76 16.39 18.67 3.07
N LYS A 77 16.88 19.39 4.06
CA LYS A 77 17.50 18.82 5.27
C LYS A 77 16.54 18.00 6.17
N ARG A 78 15.24 18.01 5.88
CA ARG A 78 14.25 17.18 6.58
C ARG A 78 13.88 15.91 5.81
N ALA A 79 14.43 15.73 4.60
CA ALA A 79 14.14 14.54 3.80
C ALA A 79 14.54 13.28 4.54
N LEU A 80 13.66 12.30 4.50
CA LEU A 80 13.91 10.93 4.92
C LEU A 80 14.12 10.07 3.69
N VAL A 81 15.09 9.18 3.73
CA VAL A 81 15.43 8.29 2.61
C VAL A 81 15.24 6.86 3.05
N THR A 82 14.48 6.09 2.27
CA THR A 82 14.34 4.64 2.45
C THR A 82 14.99 3.93 1.26
N ILE A 83 15.93 3.04 1.53
CA ILE A 83 16.68 2.26 0.55
C ILE A 83 16.22 0.81 0.63
N VAL A 84 15.71 0.24 -0.48
CA VAL A 84 15.18 -1.13 -0.52
C VAL A 84 15.93 -1.97 -1.55
N GLY A 85 16.69 -2.97 -1.08
CA GLY A 85 17.42 -3.90 -1.95
C GLY A 85 16.57 -5.06 -2.43
N ARG A 86 16.71 -5.41 -3.70
CA ARG A 86 16.01 -6.54 -4.36
C ARG A 86 16.94 -7.39 -5.22
N THR A 87 16.46 -8.57 -5.57
CA THR A 87 17.13 -9.50 -6.52
C THR A 87 16.12 -10.09 -7.49
N ASP A 88 16.64 -10.65 -8.58
CA ASP A 88 15.87 -11.62 -9.38
C ASP A 88 15.77 -12.97 -8.65
N ALA A 89 15.03 -13.91 -9.23
CA ALA A 89 14.79 -15.24 -8.65
C ALA A 89 15.90 -16.25 -8.98
N THR A 90 17.08 -15.80 -9.39
CA THR A 90 18.21 -16.69 -9.69
C THR A 90 19.01 -16.99 -8.43
N GLY A 91 19.15 -18.26 -8.09
CA GLY A 91 19.84 -18.71 -6.88
C GLY A 91 18.90 -19.18 -5.77
N SER A 92 19.41 -19.33 -4.56
CA SER A 92 18.58 -19.65 -3.40
C SER A 92 18.03 -18.40 -2.73
N ALA A 93 16.86 -18.52 -2.09
CA ALA A 93 16.23 -17.41 -1.35
C ALA A 93 17.19 -16.81 -0.30
N ASP A 94 17.92 -17.66 0.43
CA ASP A 94 18.92 -17.22 1.41
C ASP A 94 20.07 -16.42 0.78
N TYR A 95 20.54 -16.87 -0.39
CA TYR A 95 21.55 -16.14 -1.14
C TYR A 95 21.01 -14.78 -1.59
N ASN A 96 19.81 -14.75 -2.14
CA ASN A 96 19.15 -13.54 -2.63
C ASN A 96 18.85 -12.56 -1.51
N MET A 97 18.47 -13.05 -0.33
CA MET A 97 18.29 -12.21 0.87
C MET A 97 19.61 -11.51 1.25
N ARG A 98 20.72 -12.24 1.33
CA ARG A 98 22.05 -11.67 1.62
C ARG A 98 22.55 -10.73 0.51
N LEU A 99 22.27 -11.04 -0.75
CA LEU A 99 22.68 -10.20 -1.88
C LEU A 99 21.91 -8.87 -1.89
N SER A 100 20.60 -8.90 -1.66
CA SER A 100 19.80 -7.68 -1.56
C SER A 100 20.23 -6.78 -0.41
N GLN A 101 20.60 -7.37 0.74
CA GLN A 101 21.18 -6.65 1.86
C GLN A 101 22.50 -5.96 1.49
N LYS A 102 23.42 -6.68 0.82
CA LYS A 102 24.70 -6.11 0.39
C LYS A 102 24.51 -4.96 -0.60
N ARG A 103 23.55 -5.10 -1.54
CA ARG A 103 23.22 -4.04 -2.50
C ARG A 103 22.69 -2.79 -1.79
N ALA A 104 21.73 -2.98 -0.89
CA ALA A 104 21.17 -1.86 -0.12
C ALA A 104 22.24 -1.15 0.73
N ALA A 105 23.11 -1.93 1.38
CA ALA A 105 24.25 -1.39 2.15
C ALA A 105 25.21 -0.60 1.26
N ALA A 106 25.59 -1.12 0.10
CA ALA A 106 26.49 -0.43 -0.83
C ALA A 106 25.93 0.93 -1.29
N VAL A 107 24.63 0.99 -1.61
CA VAL A 107 23.96 2.24 -1.99
C VAL A 107 23.91 3.22 -0.81
N ARG A 108 23.54 2.73 0.39
CA ARG A 108 23.53 3.54 1.61
C ARG A 108 24.91 4.14 1.90
N ASP A 109 25.94 3.32 1.89
CA ASP A 109 27.30 3.75 2.22
C ASP A 109 27.81 4.77 1.20
N LYS A 110 27.49 4.55 -0.09
CA LYS A 110 27.83 5.52 -1.15
C LYS A 110 27.09 6.84 -0.93
N LEU A 111 25.79 6.82 -0.63
CA LEU A 111 24.99 8.03 -0.36
C LEU A 111 25.54 8.82 0.84
N LEU A 112 25.82 8.11 1.94
CA LEU A 112 26.38 8.74 3.15
C LEU A 112 27.80 9.30 2.93
N SER A 113 28.61 8.66 2.07
CA SER A 113 29.95 9.15 1.74
C SER A 113 29.97 10.50 1.04
N LEU A 114 28.85 10.92 0.43
CA LEU A 114 28.70 12.24 -0.17
C LEU A 114 28.46 13.35 0.86
N GLY A 115 28.19 13.01 2.12
CA GLY A 115 28.12 13.95 3.26
C GLY A 115 26.96 14.95 3.22
N LYS A 116 25.90 14.67 2.44
CA LYS A 116 24.79 15.60 2.24
C LYS A 116 23.55 15.28 3.09
N ILE A 117 23.48 14.09 3.69
CA ILE A 117 22.37 13.61 4.50
C ILE A 117 22.88 13.08 5.84
N ASP A 118 22.08 13.30 6.89
CA ASP A 118 22.35 12.72 8.21
C ASP A 118 22.08 11.20 8.16
N PRO A 119 22.99 10.36 8.69
CA PRO A 119 22.79 8.91 8.76
C PRO A 119 21.49 8.47 9.44
N THR A 120 20.98 9.26 10.37
CA THR A 120 19.71 8.99 11.07
C THR A 120 18.47 9.20 10.20
N HIS A 121 18.62 9.82 9.04
CA HIS A 121 17.57 10.04 8.07
C HIS A 121 17.56 8.98 6.95
N VAL A 122 18.41 7.95 7.05
CA VAL A 122 18.51 6.90 6.02
C VAL A 122 18.14 5.54 6.60
N ASP A 123 16.98 5.04 6.22
CA ASP A 123 16.53 3.69 6.52
C ASP A 123 16.91 2.72 5.39
N THR A 124 17.18 1.47 5.77
CA THR A 124 17.60 0.43 4.83
C THR A 124 16.79 -0.85 5.05
N ALA A 125 16.21 -1.35 3.97
CA ALA A 125 15.48 -2.62 3.94
C ALA A 125 15.95 -3.48 2.77
N TRP A 126 15.62 -4.77 2.82
CA TRP A 126 15.93 -5.72 1.74
C TRP A 126 14.89 -6.84 1.75
N THR A 127 14.56 -7.34 0.57
CA THR A 127 13.48 -8.31 0.40
C THR A 127 13.92 -9.55 -0.39
N GLY A 128 15.20 -9.63 -0.80
CA GLY A 128 15.63 -10.72 -1.66
C GLY A 128 14.82 -10.74 -2.95
N GLU A 129 14.26 -11.90 -3.25
CA GLU A 129 13.39 -12.16 -4.41
C GLU A 129 11.88 -12.03 -4.11
N GLU A 130 11.49 -11.73 -2.86
CA GLU A 130 10.06 -11.74 -2.45
C GLU A 130 9.24 -10.59 -3.04
N ARG A 131 9.85 -9.45 -3.31
CA ARG A 131 9.20 -8.27 -3.89
C ARG A 131 9.83 -7.90 -5.22
N GLN A 132 9.45 -8.61 -6.24
CA GLN A 132 9.88 -8.36 -7.61
C GLN A 132 9.03 -7.29 -8.28
N ASP A 133 9.65 -6.41 -9.08
CA ASP A 133 8.91 -5.47 -9.94
C ASP A 133 8.23 -6.20 -11.08
N VAL A 134 8.85 -7.28 -11.55
CA VAL A 134 8.31 -8.19 -12.56
C VAL A 134 8.22 -9.57 -11.95
N GLY A 135 7.01 -10.07 -11.77
CA GLY A 135 6.79 -11.43 -11.27
C GLY A 135 7.42 -12.45 -12.22
N THR A 136 8.41 -13.19 -11.71
CA THR A 136 9.08 -14.26 -12.44
C THR A 136 8.98 -15.57 -11.67
N TYR A 137 9.06 -16.70 -12.40
CA TYR A 137 9.21 -18.00 -11.75
C TYR A 137 10.62 -18.14 -11.14
N ASN A 138 10.78 -19.09 -10.22
CA ASN A 138 12.07 -19.39 -9.64
C ASN A 138 13.13 -19.68 -10.71
N GLN A 139 14.38 -19.25 -10.46
CA GLN A 139 15.54 -19.40 -11.33
C GLN A 139 15.46 -18.61 -12.65
N VAL A 140 14.54 -17.64 -12.78
CA VAL A 140 14.48 -16.77 -13.94
C VAL A 140 15.26 -15.48 -13.67
N ALA A 141 16.23 -15.21 -14.55
CA ALA A 141 17.00 -13.97 -14.51
C ALA A 141 16.18 -12.82 -15.09
N GLU A 142 15.95 -11.78 -14.31
CA GLU A 142 15.23 -10.57 -14.74
C GLU A 142 15.99 -9.31 -14.29
N ALA A 143 16.46 -8.55 -15.25
CA ALA A 143 17.29 -7.37 -14.97
C ALA A 143 16.52 -6.29 -14.16
N ARG A 144 15.21 -6.14 -14.40
CA ARG A 144 14.35 -5.18 -13.70
C ARG A 144 14.17 -5.51 -12.22
N ASN A 145 14.40 -6.75 -11.82
CA ASN A 145 14.35 -7.18 -10.43
C ASN A 145 15.70 -7.01 -9.69
N ARG A 146 16.81 -6.79 -10.42
CA ARG A 146 18.13 -6.58 -9.83
C ARG A 146 18.38 -5.12 -9.53
N VAL A 147 17.63 -4.57 -8.61
CA VAL A 147 17.60 -3.13 -8.33
C VAL A 147 17.68 -2.84 -6.83
N VAL A 148 18.09 -1.63 -6.53
CA VAL A 148 17.85 -0.96 -5.26
C VAL A 148 17.00 0.26 -5.54
N ASP A 149 15.85 0.34 -4.89
CA ASP A 149 14.99 1.51 -4.94
C ASP A 149 15.37 2.47 -3.81
N ILE A 150 15.37 3.76 -4.12
CA ILE A 150 15.62 4.84 -3.18
C ILE A 150 14.40 5.74 -3.18
N TYR A 151 13.69 5.78 -2.07
CA TYR A 151 12.52 6.62 -1.84
C TYR A 151 12.92 7.83 -1.01
N ILE A 152 12.50 9.04 -1.44
CA ILE A 152 12.69 10.29 -0.70
C ILE A 152 11.31 10.77 -0.24
N HIS A 153 11.18 10.99 1.06
CA HIS A 153 9.94 11.39 1.74
C HIS A 153 10.03 12.80 2.33
#